data_a41733ea4e2da29de6f0b2d04e6b915a
#
_entry.id   a41733ea4e2da29de6f0b2d04e6b915a
#
_cell.length_a   1.000
_cell.length_b   1.000
_cell.length_c   1.000
_cell.angle_alpha   90.00
_cell.angle_beta   90.00
_cell.angle_gamma   90.00
#
_symmetry.space_group_name_H-M   'P 1'
#
loop_
_entity.id
_entity.type
_entity.pdbx_description
1 polymer ?
#
loop_
_entity_poly.entity_id
_entity_poly.type
_entity_poly.pdbx_seq_one_letter_code
_entity_poly.pdbx_strand_id
1 'polypeptide(L)'
;MSSKEFETILYESKDKIGYITLNIPRRHNALSFQLLDDIDAAFDYAEEDKNANVIVLKGNGKSFCSGFDNDASYYRTPPEGGWNYLNSYEILNKKVYAKYTRIWDFPKPTIAQVHGYCRDAGCYLQLCCDISVAADDALLGHPAQLWGGSQSLPLWQFYLGVKKARYLLMSGRLITGKVAADWGLVSISVPRENLDEEVTKLASEMAEVPRPGYLHNKIALNTDLKIRGINALFDYYGQMNRYGRFINRPPEKKE
;
A
#
# COMPACT_ATOMS: atom_id res chain seq x y z
N MET A 1 14.53 -5.66 -21.48
CA MET A 1 14.99 -5.12 -20.20
C MET A 1 14.89 -3.61 -20.26
N SER A 2 14.15 -2.99 -19.37
CA SER A 2 14.12 -1.52 -19.21
C SER A 2 14.40 -1.17 -17.75
N SER A 3 14.93 0.01 -17.50
CA SER A 3 15.18 0.52 -16.15
C SER A 3 14.93 2.00 -16.09
N LYS A 4 14.48 2.50 -14.92
CA LYS A 4 14.30 3.91 -14.63
C LYS A 4 14.52 4.15 -13.14
N GLU A 5 15.28 5.18 -12.82
CA GLU A 5 15.47 5.64 -11.46
C GLU A 5 14.60 6.87 -11.20
N PHE A 6 13.91 6.86 -10.06
CA PHE A 6 13.21 7.99 -9.47
C PHE A 6 13.99 8.42 -8.21
N GLU A 7 13.61 9.47 -7.55
CA GLU A 7 14.31 9.93 -6.34
C GLU A 7 14.30 8.88 -5.23
N THR A 8 13.18 8.18 -5.07
CA THR A 8 12.94 7.24 -3.97
C THR A 8 12.52 5.83 -4.41
N ILE A 9 12.49 5.58 -5.72
CA ILE A 9 12.09 4.30 -6.32
C ILE A 9 13.12 3.87 -7.37
N LEU A 10 13.36 2.57 -7.43
CA LEU A 10 14.03 1.93 -8.56
C LEU A 10 12.99 1.13 -9.34
N TYR A 11 12.98 1.29 -10.66
CA TYR A 11 12.21 0.46 -11.57
C TYR A 11 13.13 -0.32 -12.47
N GLU A 12 12.88 -1.61 -12.60
CA GLU A 12 13.52 -2.47 -13.61
C GLU A 12 12.52 -3.47 -14.15
N SER A 13 12.64 -3.84 -15.43
CA SER A 13 11.88 -4.95 -16.00
C SER A 13 12.80 -5.99 -16.60
N LYS A 14 12.54 -7.24 -16.28
CA LYS A 14 13.26 -8.42 -16.74
C LYS A 14 12.31 -9.61 -16.80
N ASP A 15 12.45 -10.47 -17.82
CA ASP A 15 11.70 -11.72 -17.96
C ASP A 15 10.17 -11.53 -17.83
N LYS A 16 9.65 -10.47 -18.46
CA LYS A 16 8.24 -10.05 -18.43
C LYS A 16 7.73 -9.57 -17.05
N ILE A 17 8.60 -9.39 -16.08
CA ILE A 17 8.28 -8.91 -14.74
C ILE A 17 8.85 -7.50 -14.57
N GLY A 18 8.02 -6.54 -14.15
CA GLY A 18 8.44 -5.21 -13.72
C GLY A 18 8.58 -5.17 -12.19
N TYR A 19 9.69 -4.68 -11.70
CA TYR A 19 9.97 -4.53 -10.28
C TYR A 19 9.95 -3.05 -9.90
N ILE A 20 9.03 -2.66 -9.03
CA ILE A 20 8.97 -1.34 -8.38
C ILE A 20 9.55 -1.52 -6.98
N THR A 21 10.74 -0.96 -6.74
CA THR A 21 11.45 -1.14 -5.47
C THR A 21 11.48 0.18 -4.70
N LEU A 22 10.80 0.21 -3.52
CA LEU A 22 10.90 1.32 -2.58
C LEU A 22 12.34 1.43 -2.08
N ASN A 23 12.98 2.60 -2.23
CA ASN A 23 14.42 2.74 -2.03
C ASN A 23 14.81 3.83 -1.04
N ILE A 24 14.20 3.83 0.14
CA ILE A 24 14.60 4.63 1.31
C ILE A 24 14.93 3.68 2.49
N PRO A 25 15.91 2.74 2.35
CA PRO A 25 16.15 1.68 3.33
C PRO A 25 16.55 2.19 4.71
N ARG A 26 17.20 3.35 4.80
CA ARG A 26 17.60 3.98 6.08
C ARG A 26 16.41 4.39 6.95
N ARG A 27 15.24 4.59 6.35
CA ARG A 27 13.98 4.94 7.03
C ARG A 27 12.93 3.83 6.94
N HIS A 28 13.34 2.61 6.68
CA HIS A 28 12.43 1.47 6.48
C HIS A 28 11.35 1.76 5.43
N ASN A 29 11.69 2.49 4.37
CA ASN A 29 10.80 2.89 3.28
C ASN A 29 9.53 3.61 3.79
N ALA A 30 9.69 4.50 4.79
CA ALA A 30 8.60 5.30 5.31
C ALA A 30 8.06 6.24 4.22
N LEU A 31 6.72 6.32 4.11
CA LEU A 31 6.02 7.03 3.06
C LEU A 31 6.05 8.54 3.30
N SER A 32 6.90 9.24 2.55
CA SER A 32 6.83 10.68 2.33
C SER A 32 5.89 10.98 1.14
N PHE A 33 5.57 12.25 0.91
CA PHE A 33 4.88 12.64 -0.34
C PHE A 33 5.71 12.32 -1.58
N GLN A 34 7.03 12.57 -1.52
CA GLN A 34 7.92 12.24 -2.62
C GLN A 34 7.85 10.75 -2.96
N LEU A 35 7.91 9.86 -1.95
CA LEU A 35 7.81 8.44 -2.19
C LEU A 35 6.44 8.05 -2.80
N LEU A 36 5.33 8.67 -2.35
CA LEU A 36 4.02 8.45 -2.94
C LEU A 36 3.94 8.97 -4.38
N ASP A 37 4.54 10.11 -4.69
CA ASP A 37 4.59 10.67 -6.04
C ASP A 37 5.45 9.79 -6.96
N ASP A 38 6.58 9.28 -6.47
CA ASP A 38 7.45 8.37 -7.21
C ASP A 38 6.79 6.99 -7.42
N ILE A 39 6.03 6.47 -6.45
CA ILE A 39 5.23 5.24 -6.63
C ILE A 39 4.25 5.43 -7.80
N ASP A 40 3.51 6.53 -7.81
CA ASP A 40 2.54 6.82 -8.87
C ASP A 40 3.22 6.91 -10.24
N ALA A 41 4.32 7.69 -10.34
CA ALA A 41 5.10 7.80 -11.54
C ALA A 41 5.75 6.48 -12.01
N ALA A 42 6.13 5.61 -11.07
CA ALA A 42 6.64 4.27 -11.37
C ALA A 42 5.54 3.36 -11.92
N PHE A 43 4.32 3.47 -11.40
CA PHE A 43 3.15 2.76 -11.94
C PHE A 43 2.76 3.29 -13.33
N ASP A 44 2.84 4.63 -13.58
CA ASP A 44 2.66 5.19 -14.94
C ASP A 44 3.67 4.58 -15.92
N TYR A 45 4.94 4.56 -15.54
CA TYR A 45 5.99 3.97 -16.36
C TYR A 45 5.77 2.46 -16.59
N ALA A 46 5.41 1.74 -15.53
CA ALA A 46 5.12 0.31 -15.58
C ALA A 46 3.91 -0.04 -16.47
N GLU A 47 2.91 0.84 -16.54
CA GLU A 47 1.74 0.65 -17.41
C GLU A 47 2.15 0.65 -18.88
N GLU A 48 3.01 1.59 -19.28
CA GLU A 48 3.52 1.75 -20.64
C GLU A 48 4.61 0.73 -21.02
N ASP A 49 5.28 0.11 -20.03
CA ASP A 49 6.38 -0.84 -20.29
C ASP A 49 5.86 -2.15 -20.89
N LYS A 50 6.10 -2.32 -22.19
CA LYS A 50 5.72 -3.53 -22.95
C LYS A 50 6.54 -4.77 -22.58
N ASN A 51 7.64 -4.60 -21.83
CA ASN A 51 8.46 -5.72 -21.36
C ASN A 51 7.97 -6.27 -20.02
N ALA A 52 6.98 -5.67 -19.40
CA ALA A 52 6.41 -6.11 -18.12
C ALA A 52 4.94 -6.49 -18.27
N ASN A 53 4.61 -7.75 -17.97
CA ASN A 53 3.23 -8.26 -17.90
C ASN A 53 2.70 -8.31 -16.46
N VAL A 54 3.58 -8.43 -15.48
CA VAL A 54 3.28 -8.49 -14.04
C VAL A 54 4.16 -7.48 -13.32
N ILE A 55 3.66 -6.84 -12.27
CA ILE A 55 4.42 -5.88 -11.46
C ILE A 55 4.60 -6.43 -10.06
N VAL A 56 5.85 -6.44 -9.59
CA VAL A 56 6.22 -6.75 -8.22
C VAL A 56 6.59 -5.46 -7.50
N LEU A 57 5.81 -5.12 -6.45
CA LEU A 57 6.12 -4.02 -5.54
C LEU A 57 6.87 -4.57 -4.33
N LYS A 58 8.10 -4.11 -4.11
CA LYS A 58 8.97 -4.57 -3.01
C LYS A 58 9.71 -3.42 -2.33
N GLY A 59 10.30 -3.67 -1.18
CA GLY A 59 11.14 -2.72 -0.46
C GLY A 59 12.61 -3.10 -0.50
N ASN A 60 13.51 -2.14 -0.63
CA ASN A 60 14.95 -2.35 -0.42
C ASN A 60 15.28 -2.32 1.08
N GLY A 61 16.29 -3.09 1.50
CA GLY A 61 16.80 -3.11 2.86
C GLY A 61 16.02 -4.01 3.82
N LYS A 62 15.78 -3.52 5.06
CA LYS A 62 15.26 -4.37 6.16
C LYS A 62 13.74 -4.51 6.19
N SER A 63 13.00 -3.71 5.43
CA SER A 63 11.54 -3.66 5.52
C SER A 63 10.88 -3.33 4.18
N PHE A 64 9.67 -3.82 4.00
CA PHE A 64 8.81 -3.40 2.91
C PHE A 64 8.46 -1.91 3.05
N CYS A 65 7.70 -1.53 4.09
CA CYS A 65 7.34 -0.15 4.37
C CYS A 65 6.83 0.00 5.81
N SER A 66 7.36 0.98 6.55
CA SER A 66 7.03 1.20 7.96
C SER A 66 5.83 2.12 8.22
N GLY A 67 5.13 2.57 7.18
CA GLY A 67 4.02 3.53 7.29
C GLY A 67 4.42 4.94 6.91
N PHE A 68 3.60 5.94 7.25
CA PHE A 68 3.90 7.33 6.92
C PHE A 68 5.16 7.83 7.62
N ASP A 69 5.96 8.59 6.89
CA ASP A 69 7.11 9.30 7.44
C ASP A 69 6.63 10.47 8.31
N ASN A 70 6.77 10.34 9.62
CA ASN A 70 6.33 11.37 10.56
C ASN A 70 7.13 12.67 10.47
N ASP A 71 8.35 12.65 9.95
CA ASP A 71 9.20 13.84 9.83
C ASP A 71 8.99 14.57 8.50
N ALA A 72 8.80 13.82 7.41
CA ALA A 72 8.55 14.34 6.06
C ALA A 72 7.08 14.26 5.65
N SER A 73 6.18 13.94 6.60
CA SER A 73 4.77 13.84 6.31
C SER A 73 4.12 15.21 6.31
N TYR A 74 3.14 15.33 5.49
CA TYR A 74 2.25 16.44 5.41
C TYR A 74 1.59 16.86 6.76
N TYR A 75 1.71 16.04 7.79
CA TYR A 75 1.22 16.35 9.12
C TYR A 75 1.98 17.47 9.81
N ARG A 76 3.26 17.65 9.49
CA ARG A 76 4.12 18.66 10.12
C ARG A 76 4.29 19.95 9.29
N THR A 77 4.05 19.88 7.98
CA THR A 77 4.16 21.06 7.12
C THR A 77 2.78 21.41 6.58
N PRO A 78 2.03 22.29 7.26
CA PRO A 78 0.74 22.73 6.75
C PRO A 78 0.94 23.45 5.41
N PRO A 79 -0.03 23.35 4.48
CA PRO A 79 0.00 24.13 3.26
C PRO A 79 -0.09 25.62 3.56
N GLU A 80 0.27 26.46 2.58
CA GLU A 80 0.09 27.90 2.69
C GLU A 80 -1.35 28.25 3.10
N GLY A 81 -1.52 29.12 4.10
CA GLY A 81 -2.83 29.42 4.70
C GLY A 81 -3.30 28.42 5.76
N GLY A 82 -2.44 27.46 6.16
CA GLY A 82 -2.75 26.44 7.18
C GLY A 82 -3.71 25.38 6.68
N TRP A 83 -4.06 24.44 7.58
CA TRP A 83 -5.01 23.37 7.28
C TRP A 83 -6.45 23.90 7.30
N ASN A 84 -7.17 23.74 6.20
CA ASN A 84 -8.61 23.94 6.10
C ASN A 84 -9.28 22.73 5.43
N TYR A 85 -10.61 22.69 5.43
CA TYR A 85 -11.37 21.56 4.88
C TYR A 85 -11.03 21.30 3.41
N LEU A 86 -10.93 22.35 2.61
CA LEU A 86 -10.76 22.25 1.16
C LEU A 86 -9.37 21.72 0.79
N ASN A 87 -8.30 22.31 1.36
CA ASN A 87 -6.95 21.86 1.06
C ASN A 87 -6.65 20.48 1.66
N SER A 88 -7.24 20.14 2.82
CA SER A 88 -7.16 18.78 3.37
C SER A 88 -7.84 17.75 2.46
N TYR A 89 -8.99 18.13 1.87
CA TYR A 89 -9.70 17.31 0.90
C TYR A 89 -8.85 17.05 -0.35
N GLU A 90 -8.32 18.09 -0.95
CA GLU A 90 -7.53 17.99 -2.17
C GLU A 90 -6.23 17.17 -1.98
N ILE A 91 -5.50 17.48 -0.91
CA ILE A 91 -4.23 16.81 -0.63
C ILE A 91 -4.46 15.33 -0.33
N LEU A 92 -5.41 14.98 0.54
CA LEU A 92 -5.65 13.58 0.88
C LEU A 92 -6.18 12.79 -0.32
N ASN A 93 -7.12 13.32 -1.06
CA ASN A 93 -7.66 12.60 -2.21
C ASN A 93 -6.65 12.46 -3.34
N LYS A 94 -6.03 13.57 -3.77
CA LYS A 94 -5.14 13.57 -4.92
C LYS A 94 -3.77 12.98 -4.62
N LYS A 95 -3.21 13.28 -3.43
CA LYS A 95 -1.83 12.88 -3.10
C LYS A 95 -1.70 11.58 -2.32
N VAL A 96 -2.78 11.09 -1.73
CA VAL A 96 -2.73 9.85 -0.93
C VAL A 96 -3.69 8.81 -1.48
N TYR A 97 -5.00 9.04 -1.41
CA TYR A 97 -5.99 8.01 -1.74
C TYR A 97 -5.98 7.61 -3.22
N ALA A 98 -5.87 8.57 -4.13
CA ALA A 98 -5.82 8.29 -5.57
C ALA A 98 -4.67 7.34 -5.92
N LYS A 99 -3.55 7.41 -5.21
CA LYS A 99 -2.37 6.58 -5.47
C LYS A 99 -2.57 5.12 -5.02
N TYR A 100 -3.27 4.90 -3.92
CA TYR A 100 -3.65 3.56 -3.49
C TYR A 100 -4.70 2.94 -4.42
N THR A 101 -5.74 3.70 -4.79
CA THR A 101 -6.77 3.21 -5.69
C THR A 101 -6.23 2.94 -7.10
N ARG A 102 -5.18 3.66 -7.52
CA ARG A 102 -4.47 3.35 -8.75
C ARG A 102 -3.80 1.98 -8.74
N ILE A 103 -3.16 1.59 -7.63
CA ILE A 103 -2.59 0.23 -7.49
C ILE A 103 -3.71 -0.80 -7.56
N TRP A 104 -4.83 -0.54 -6.88
CA TRP A 104 -6.00 -1.40 -6.85
C TRP A 104 -6.61 -1.66 -8.24
N ASP A 105 -6.77 -0.60 -9.05
CA ASP A 105 -7.35 -0.69 -10.39
C ASP A 105 -6.28 -0.82 -11.50
N PHE A 106 -5.01 -1.09 -11.15
CA PHE A 106 -3.91 -1.16 -12.11
C PHE A 106 -4.16 -2.27 -13.17
N PRO A 107 -3.94 -2.00 -14.49
CA PRO A 107 -4.37 -2.92 -15.54
C PRO A 107 -3.49 -4.16 -15.73
N LYS A 108 -2.36 -4.26 -15.02
CA LYS A 108 -1.52 -5.46 -14.97
C LYS A 108 -1.62 -6.09 -13.58
N PRO A 109 -1.41 -7.41 -13.44
CA PRO A 109 -1.34 -8.05 -12.14
C PRO A 109 -0.23 -7.45 -11.27
N THR A 110 -0.51 -7.29 -9.98
CA THR A 110 0.40 -6.72 -9.00
C THR A 110 0.65 -7.70 -7.86
N ILE A 111 1.91 -7.87 -7.48
CA ILE A 111 2.34 -8.72 -6.36
C ILE A 111 3.08 -7.84 -5.35
N ALA A 112 2.65 -7.81 -4.10
CA ALA A 112 3.41 -7.22 -3.01
C ALA A 112 4.36 -8.28 -2.41
N GLN A 113 5.65 -8.02 -2.44
CA GLN A 113 6.68 -8.82 -1.78
C GLN A 113 7.01 -8.22 -0.43
N VAL A 114 6.47 -8.80 0.63
CA VAL A 114 6.45 -8.22 1.97
C VAL A 114 7.48 -8.84 2.88
N HIS A 115 8.34 -8.00 3.47
CA HIS A 115 9.31 -8.44 4.46
C HIS A 115 9.55 -7.36 5.54
N GLY A 116 10.04 -7.77 6.70
CA GLY A 116 10.28 -6.86 7.82
C GLY A 116 9.01 -6.10 8.19
N TYR A 117 9.07 -4.79 8.32
CA TYR A 117 7.88 -4.00 8.62
C TYR A 117 7.00 -3.77 7.39
N CYS A 118 5.71 -4.05 7.55
CA CYS A 118 4.62 -3.67 6.67
C CYS A 118 3.50 -3.09 7.56
N ARG A 119 3.60 -1.80 7.93
CA ARG A 119 2.77 -1.20 8.97
C ARG A 119 2.01 0.01 8.47
N ASP A 120 0.86 0.28 9.09
CA ASP A 120 0.07 1.48 8.84
C ASP A 120 -0.18 1.71 7.34
N ALA A 121 0.25 2.86 6.82
CA ALA A 121 0.14 3.20 5.41
C ALA A 121 0.90 2.23 4.48
N GLY A 122 1.96 1.58 4.97
CA GLY A 122 2.66 0.52 4.23
C GLY A 122 1.79 -0.72 4.00
N CYS A 123 0.90 -1.06 4.95
CA CYS A 123 -0.08 -2.12 4.74
C CYS A 123 -1.05 -1.80 3.61
N TYR A 124 -1.39 -0.53 3.38
CA TYR A 124 -2.30 -0.19 2.29
C TYR A 124 -1.69 -0.44 0.92
N LEU A 125 -0.38 -0.29 0.76
CA LEU A 125 0.30 -0.63 -0.49
C LEU A 125 0.10 -2.11 -0.83
N GLN A 126 0.35 -3.00 0.15
CA GLN A 126 0.16 -4.44 -0.08
C GLN A 126 -1.32 -4.84 -0.20
N LEU A 127 -2.24 -4.18 0.56
CA LEU A 127 -3.68 -4.45 0.48
C LEU A 127 -4.28 -4.04 -0.87
N CYS A 128 -3.66 -3.09 -1.57
CA CYS A 128 -4.08 -2.65 -2.90
C CYS A 128 -3.46 -3.48 -4.04
N CYS A 129 -2.43 -4.27 -3.78
CA CYS A 129 -1.93 -5.25 -4.74
C CYS A 129 -2.90 -6.44 -4.86
N ASP A 130 -2.89 -7.11 -6.02
CA ASP A 130 -3.76 -8.28 -6.27
C ASP A 130 -3.38 -9.47 -5.40
N ILE A 131 -2.08 -9.66 -5.22
CA ILE A 131 -1.49 -10.77 -4.46
C ILE A 131 -0.43 -10.22 -3.50
N SER A 132 -0.32 -10.83 -2.32
CA SER A 132 0.74 -10.52 -1.36
C SER A 132 1.45 -11.80 -0.94
N VAL A 133 2.76 -11.81 -1.07
CA VAL A 133 3.63 -12.87 -0.55
C VAL A 133 4.47 -12.27 0.58
N ALA A 134 4.36 -12.84 1.78
CA ALA A 134 5.06 -12.32 2.95
C ALA A 134 6.16 -13.27 3.43
N ALA A 135 7.24 -12.72 3.98
CA ALA A 135 8.14 -13.50 4.80
C ALA A 135 7.41 -13.92 6.09
N ASP A 136 7.64 -15.13 6.59
CA ASP A 136 6.99 -15.67 7.79
C ASP A 136 7.18 -14.75 9.01
N ASP A 137 8.35 -14.10 9.10
CA ASP A 137 8.76 -13.19 10.17
C ASP A 137 8.37 -11.72 9.92
N ALA A 138 7.78 -11.38 8.77
CA ALA A 138 7.31 -10.02 8.50
C ALA A 138 6.30 -9.58 9.55
N LEU A 139 6.29 -8.28 9.89
CA LEU A 139 5.41 -7.71 10.92
C LEU A 139 4.39 -6.77 10.28
N LEU A 140 3.13 -7.21 10.26
CA LEU A 140 2.02 -6.51 9.61
C LEU A 140 1.01 -6.01 10.65
N GLY A 141 0.43 -4.84 10.41
CA GLY A 141 -0.64 -4.28 11.25
C GLY A 141 -0.73 -2.76 11.17
N HIS A 142 -1.54 -2.19 12.05
CA HIS A 142 -1.82 -0.76 12.05
C HIS A 142 -1.65 -0.16 13.47
N PRO A 143 -0.41 -0.02 13.98
CA PRO A 143 -0.16 0.49 15.32
C PRO A 143 -0.45 2.00 15.49
N ALA A 144 -0.71 2.78 14.43
CA ALA A 144 -0.95 4.22 14.50
C ALA A 144 -2.08 4.61 15.44
N GLN A 145 -3.09 3.75 15.65
CA GLN A 145 -4.17 4.01 16.60
C GLN A 145 -3.71 4.14 18.05
N LEU A 146 -2.55 3.60 18.42
CA LEU A 146 -1.95 3.80 19.76
C LEU A 146 -1.61 5.28 20.02
N TRP A 147 -1.52 6.07 18.96
CA TRP A 147 -1.29 7.52 18.99
C TRP A 147 -2.46 8.32 18.41
N GLY A 148 -3.67 7.73 18.36
CA GLY A 148 -4.88 8.39 17.86
C GLY A 148 -5.02 8.37 16.33
N GLY A 149 -4.18 7.64 15.63
CA GLY A 149 -4.35 7.41 14.19
C GLY A 149 -5.56 6.52 13.90
N SER A 150 -6.18 6.70 12.74
CA SER A 150 -7.27 5.85 12.25
C SER A 150 -6.91 5.21 10.93
N GLN A 151 -7.55 4.09 10.59
CA GLN A 151 -7.36 3.50 9.28
C GLN A 151 -7.76 4.50 8.18
N SER A 152 -6.97 4.53 7.11
CA SER A 152 -7.20 5.41 5.96
C SER A 152 -7.95 4.71 4.82
N LEU A 153 -7.83 3.39 4.71
CA LEU A 153 -8.51 2.57 3.70
C LEU A 153 -9.28 1.43 4.37
N PRO A 154 -10.55 1.21 4.01
CA PRO A 154 -11.44 0.25 4.65
C PRO A 154 -11.26 -1.18 4.10
N LEU A 155 -10.05 -1.60 3.76
CA LEU A 155 -9.78 -2.90 3.15
C LEU A 155 -9.69 -4.04 4.18
N TRP A 156 -9.31 -3.73 5.42
CA TRP A 156 -9.06 -4.73 6.46
C TRP A 156 -10.19 -5.70 6.69
N GLN A 157 -11.43 -5.20 6.79
CA GLN A 157 -12.60 -6.04 7.06
C GLN A 157 -13.02 -6.91 5.88
N PHE A 158 -12.66 -6.51 4.66
CA PHE A 158 -12.94 -7.33 3.46
C PHE A 158 -12.02 -8.55 3.38
N TYR A 159 -10.76 -8.40 3.79
CA TYR A 159 -9.79 -9.51 3.80
C TYR A 159 -9.89 -10.36 5.06
N LEU A 160 -10.05 -9.73 6.24
CA LEU A 160 -9.96 -10.40 7.54
C LEU A 160 -11.31 -10.79 8.14
N GLY A 161 -12.41 -10.23 7.63
CA GLY A 161 -13.66 -10.19 8.35
C GLY A 161 -13.59 -9.27 9.58
N VAL A 162 -14.76 -8.94 10.12
CA VAL A 162 -14.92 -7.88 11.14
C VAL A 162 -14.14 -8.16 12.43
N LYS A 163 -14.11 -9.42 12.90
CA LYS A 163 -13.49 -9.75 14.20
C LYS A 163 -11.97 -9.60 14.19
N LYS A 164 -11.28 -10.13 13.18
CA LYS A 164 -9.83 -10.01 13.04
C LYS A 164 -9.41 -8.57 12.71
N ALA A 165 -10.18 -7.87 11.87
CA ALA A 165 -9.96 -6.46 11.59
C ALA A 165 -10.06 -5.62 12.89
N ARG A 166 -11.10 -5.82 13.72
CA ARG A 166 -11.22 -5.15 15.03
C ARG A 166 -10.06 -5.49 15.95
N TYR A 167 -9.61 -6.73 15.99
CA TYR A 167 -8.47 -7.14 16.82
C TYR A 167 -7.21 -6.30 16.46
N LEU A 168 -6.86 -6.18 15.18
CA LEU A 168 -5.69 -5.39 14.77
C LEU A 168 -5.92 -3.89 14.95
N LEU A 169 -7.04 -3.38 14.45
CA LEU A 169 -7.30 -1.93 14.39
C LEU A 169 -7.66 -1.31 15.74
N MET A 170 -8.12 -2.09 16.73
CA MET A 170 -8.43 -1.58 18.06
C MET A 170 -7.32 -1.85 19.07
N SER A 171 -6.46 -2.85 18.85
CA SER A 171 -5.38 -3.17 19.77
C SER A 171 -4.02 -2.56 19.38
N GLY A 172 -3.82 -2.17 18.11
CA GLY A 172 -2.54 -1.72 17.59
C GLY A 172 -1.47 -2.82 17.50
N ARG A 173 -1.86 -4.07 17.63
CA ARG A 173 -0.92 -5.19 17.57
C ARG A 173 -0.42 -5.43 16.15
N LEU A 174 0.80 -5.94 16.08
CA LEU A 174 1.36 -6.49 14.86
C LEU A 174 1.19 -8.02 14.89
N ILE A 175 1.00 -8.61 13.72
CA ILE A 175 1.00 -10.06 13.50
C ILE A 175 2.14 -10.43 12.58
N THR A 176 2.62 -11.67 12.67
CA THR A 176 3.66 -12.19 11.77
C THR A 176 3.07 -12.46 10.38
N GLY A 177 3.95 -12.54 9.36
CA GLY A 177 3.55 -12.91 8.00
C GLY A 177 2.82 -14.25 7.96
N LYS A 178 3.28 -15.21 8.75
CA LYS A 178 2.61 -16.52 8.89
C LYS A 178 1.18 -16.39 9.40
N VAL A 179 0.95 -15.63 10.47
CA VAL A 179 -0.40 -15.37 10.99
C VAL A 179 -1.23 -14.55 9.98
N ALA A 180 -0.59 -13.63 9.27
CA ALA A 180 -1.26 -12.84 8.25
C ALA A 180 -1.79 -13.71 7.09
N ALA A 181 -1.03 -14.72 6.68
CA ALA A 181 -1.47 -15.73 5.70
C ALA A 181 -2.62 -16.59 6.24
N ASP A 182 -2.49 -17.12 7.45
CA ASP A 182 -3.56 -17.90 8.10
C ASP A 182 -4.87 -17.11 8.26
N TRP A 183 -4.77 -15.80 8.38
CA TRP A 183 -5.93 -14.92 8.52
C TRP A 183 -6.49 -14.41 7.20
N GLY A 184 -5.76 -14.56 6.10
CA GLY A 184 -6.14 -14.05 4.78
C GLY A 184 -5.82 -12.56 4.57
N LEU A 185 -4.90 -11.99 5.35
CA LEU A 185 -4.40 -10.62 5.15
C LEU A 185 -3.36 -10.55 4.03
N VAL A 186 -2.60 -11.62 3.85
CA VAL A 186 -1.71 -11.86 2.71
C VAL A 186 -2.09 -13.19 2.05
N SER A 187 -1.74 -13.37 0.79
CA SER A 187 -2.12 -14.56 0.02
C SER A 187 -1.40 -15.81 0.52
N ILE A 188 -0.09 -15.71 0.73
CA ILE A 188 0.76 -16.77 1.26
C ILE A 188 1.90 -16.18 2.09
N SER A 189 2.53 -17.03 2.93
CA SER A 189 3.80 -16.71 3.56
C SER A 189 4.81 -17.84 3.38
N VAL A 190 6.09 -17.46 3.36
CA VAL A 190 7.22 -18.40 3.21
C VAL A 190 8.38 -17.98 4.12
N PRO A 191 9.33 -18.88 4.44
CA PRO A 191 10.57 -18.51 5.10
C PRO A 191 11.25 -17.34 4.38
N ARG A 192 11.84 -16.43 5.15
CA ARG A 192 12.45 -15.20 4.62
C ARG A 192 13.43 -15.44 3.47
N GLU A 193 14.24 -16.47 3.59
CA GLU A 193 15.24 -16.88 2.63
C GLU A 193 14.66 -17.35 1.28
N ASN A 194 13.40 -17.79 1.27
CA ASN A 194 12.71 -18.30 0.07
C ASN A 194 11.82 -17.23 -0.58
N LEU A 195 11.69 -16.03 0.02
CA LEU A 195 10.74 -15.02 -0.42
C LEU A 195 10.98 -14.55 -1.86
N ASP A 196 12.22 -14.25 -2.22
CA ASP A 196 12.58 -13.78 -3.57
C ASP A 196 12.33 -14.86 -4.62
N GLU A 197 12.64 -16.12 -4.31
CA GLU A 197 12.43 -17.26 -5.20
C GLU A 197 10.93 -17.49 -5.44
N GLU A 198 10.13 -17.54 -4.38
CA GLU A 198 8.69 -17.77 -4.48
C GLU A 198 7.98 -16.66 -5.25
N VAL A 199 8.32 -15.39 -4.97
CA VAL A 199 7.74 -14.25 -5.70
C VAL A 199 8.13 -14.27 -7.16
N THR A 200 9.40 -14.58 -7.49
CA THR A 200 9.87 -14.64 -8.87
C THR A 200 9.17 -15.77 -9.62
N LYS A 201 9.04 -16.94 -9.00
CA LYS A 201 8.32 -18.09 -9.58
C LYS A 201 6.86 -17.73 -9.87
N LEU A 202 6.14 -17.21 -8.87
CA LEU A 202 4.74 -16.81 -9.03
C LEU A 202 4.57 -15.73 -10.12
N ALA A 203 5.43 -14.71 -10.11
CA ALA A 203 5.39 -13.65 -11.11
C ALA A 203 5.67 -14.17 -12.52
N SER A 204 6.60 -15.13 -12.68
CA SER A 204 6.90 -15.77 -13.96
C SER A 204 5.71 -16.58 -14.48
N GLU A 205 5.05 -17.34 -13.62
CA GLU A 205 3.85 -18.10 -13.98
C GLU A 205 2.71 -17.16 -14.40
N MET A 206 2.49 -16.07 -13.67
CA MET A 206 1.47 -15.06 -13.97
C MET A 206 1.77 -14.28 -15.25
N ALA A 207 3.05 -14.03 -15.56
CA ALA A 207 3.47 -13.29 -16.74
C ALA A 207 3.16 -14.05 -18.06
N GLU A 208 2.96 -15.36 -18.01
CA GLU A 208 2.56 -16.19 -19.15
C GLU A 208 1.04 -16.27 -19.32
N VAL A 209 0.24 -15.81 -18.34
CA VAL A 209 -1.21 -15.80 -18.46
C VAL A 209 -1.63 -14.73 -19.48
N PRO A 210 -2.44 -15.08 -20.51
CA PRO A 210 -2.92 -14.10 -21.48
C PRO A 210 -3.68 -12.94 -20.81
N ARG A 211 -3.38 -11.70 -21.24
CA ARG A 211 -3.95 -10.49 -20.66
C ARG A 211 -5.48 -10.51 -20.47
N PRO A 212 -6.31 -10.98 -21.41
CA PRO A 212 -7.75 -11.04 -21.20
C PRO A 212 -8.15 -11.89 -19.98
N GLY A 213 -7.43 -12.98 -19.70
CA GLY A 213 -7.74 -13.90 -18.61
C GLY A 213 -7.61 -13.24 -17.25
N TYR A 214 -6.45 -12.68 -16.92
CA TYR A 214 -6.26 -12.03 -15.62
C TYR A 214 -7.05 -10.71 -15.49
N LEU A 215 -7.14 -9.93 -16.59
CA LEU A 215 -7.84 -8.63 -16.55
C LEU A 215 -9.33 -8.81 -16.28
N HIS A 216 -10.00 -9.75 -16.94
CA HIS A 216 -11.40 -10.05 -16.69
C HIS A 216 -11.64 -10.53 -15.26
N ASN A 217 -10.77 -11.41 -14.72
CA ASN A 217 -10.86 -11.86 -13.34
C ASN A 217 -10.68 -10.71 -12.35
N LYS A 218 -9.67 -9.85 -12.56
CA LYS A 218 -9.45 -8.67 -11.71
C LYS A 218 -10.65 -7.72 -11.74
N ILE A 219 -11.16 -7.39 -12.91
CA ILE A 219 -12.36 -6.56 -13.05
C ILE A 219 -13.57 -7.18 -12.34
N ALA A 220 -13.79 -8.49 -12.50
CA ALA A 220 -14.90 -9.18 -11.86
C ALA A 220 -14.81 -9.14 -10.34
N LEU A 221 -13.62 -9.45 -9.77
CA LEU A 221 -13.37 -9.43 -8.33
C LEU A 221 -13.50 -8.01 -7.76
N ASN A 222 -12.93 -7.01 -8.43
CA ASN A 222 -13.07 -5.61 -8.01
C ASN A 222 -14.53 -5.13 -8.11
N THR A 223 -15.27 -5.60 -9.11
CA THR A 223 -16.70 -5.26 -9.28
C THR A 223 -17.55 -5.87 -8.16
N ASP A 224 -17.29 -7.12 -7.74
CA ASP A 224 -17.96 -7.72 -6.59
C ASP A 224 -17.78 -6.87 -5.33
N LEU A 225 -16.56 -6.42 -5.05
CA LEU A 225 -16.26 -5.54 -3.92
C LEU A 225 -16.93 -4.16 -4.06
N LYS A 226 -16.99 -3.60 -5.29
CA LYS A 226 -17.71 -2.35 -5.58
C LYS A 226 -19.20 -2.49 -5.31
N ILE A 227 -19.82 -3.60 -5.70
CA ILE A 227 -21.24 -3.91 -5.40
C ILE A 227 -21.46 -4.04 -3.89
N ARG A 228 -20.52 -4.62 -3.15
CA ARG A 228 -20.58 -4.71 -1.68
C ARG A 228 -20.26 -3.40 -0.96
N GLY A 229 -20.11 -2.30 -1.69
CA GLY A 229 -20.03 -0.94 -1.14
C GLY A 229 -18.62 -0.44 -0.82
N ILE A 230 -17.55 -1.06 -1.35
CA ILE A 230 -16.18 -0.63 -1.05
C ILE A 230 -15.92 0.83 -1.45
N ASN A 231 -16.48 1.30 -2.58
CA ASN A 231 -16.33 2.68 -3.02
C ASN A 231 -16.94 3.69 -2.03
N ALA A 232 -18.16 3.40 -1.54
CA ALA A 232 -18.80 4.24 -0.53
C ALA A 232 -17.97 4.30 0.77
N LEU A 233 -17.28 3.21 1.12
CA LEU A 233 -16.40 3.19 2.27
C LEU A 233 -15.09 3.95 2.02
N PHE A 234 -14.52 3.92 0.82
CA PHE A 234 -13.37 4.76 0.46
C PHE A 234 -13.71 6.24 0.62
N ASP A 235 -14.87 6.67 0.09
CA ASP A 235 -15.34 8.05 0.20
C ASP A 235 -15.57 8.44 1.66
N TYR A 236 -16.25 7.58 2.45
CA TYR A 236 -16.53 7.81 3.85
C TYR A 236 -15.25 7.95 4.68
N TYR A 237 -14.30 7.03 4.55
CA TYR A 237 -13.04 7.09 5.30
C TYR A 237 -12.17 8.27 4.87
N GLY A 238 -12.19 8.63 3.59
CA GLY A 238 -11.56 9.86 3.11
C GLY A 238 -12.11 11.09 3.83
N GLN A 239 -13.42 11.17 4.04
CA GLN A 239 -14.08 12.27 4.77
C GLN A 239 -13.79 12.21 6.28
N MET A 240 -13.89 11.04 6.91
CA MET A 240 -13.66 10.89 8.36
C MET A 240 -12.23 11.23 8.79
N ASN A 241 -11.23 10.84 8.02
CA ASN A 241 -9.84 11.22 8.29
C ASN A 241 -9.63 12.74 8.24
N ARG A 242 -10.37 13.43 7.39
CA ARG A 242 -10.37 14.91 7.33
C ARG A 242 -10.99 15.51 8.59
N TYR A 243 -12.16 15.00 8.97
CA TYR A 243 -12.91 15.51 10.13
C TYR A 243 -12.11 15.33 11.43
N GLY A 244 -11.52 14.17 11.66
CA GLY A 244 -10.69 13.89 12.83
C GLY A 244 -9.50 14.85 13.00
N ARG A 245 -8.97 15.39 11.91
CA ARG A 245 -7.86 16.37 11.95
C ARG A 245 -8.29 17.76 12.42
N PHE A 246 -9.54 18.15 12.16
CA PHE A 246 -10.08 19.43 12.65
C PHE A 246 -10.41 19.39 14.14
N ILE A 247 -10.87 18.24 14.65
CA ILE A 247 -11.27 18.10 16.06
C ILE A 247 -10.05 17.96 16.99
N ASN A 248 -8.99 17.29 16.52
CA ASN A 248 -7.81 17.00 17.34
C ASN A 248 -6.67 18.02 17.20
N ARG A 249 -6.94 19.23 16.70
CA ARG A 249 -5.96 20.30 16.74
C ARG A 249 -5.71 20.69 18.21
N PRO A 250 -4.46 20.60 18.72
CA PRO A 250 -4.17 21.27 19.98
C PRO A 250 -4.48 22.77 19.81
N PRO A 251 -5.04 23.42 20.83
CA PRO A 251 -5.32 24.85 20.76
C PRO A 251 -4.05 25.60 20.39
N GLU A 252 -4.14 26.52 19.45
CA GLU A 252 -3.04 27.41 19.10
C GLU A 252 -2.52 28.03 20.39
N LYS A 253 -1.24 27.85 20.68
CA LYS A 253 -0.61 28.62 21.77
C LYS A 253 -0.75 30.08 21.37
N LYS A 254 -1.66 30.80 22.03
CA LYS A 254 -1.66 32.26 21.98
C LYS A 254 -0.34 32.71 22.57
N GLU A 255 0.51 33.33 21.76
CA GLU A 255 1.68 34.07 22.21
C GLU A 255 1.23 35.26 23.07
#